data_0a9b9c75023222e8da979a04daa09e44
#
_entry.id   0a9b9c75023222e8da979a04daa09e44
#
_cell.length_a   1.000
_cell.length_b   1.000
_cell.length_c   1.000
_cell.angle_alpha   90.00
_cell.angle_beta   90.00
_cell.angle_gamma   90.00
#
_symmetry.space_group_name_H-M   'P 1'
#
loop_
_entity.id
_entity.type
_entity.pdbx_description
1 polymer ?
#
loop_
_entity_poly.entity_id
_entity_poly.type
_entity_poly.pdbx_seq_one_letter_code
_entity_poly.pdbx_strand_id
1 'polypeptide(L)'
;MSHLLPLSRVARLVGQSRHVLQEMIRSGALATFDGMVEFDELLRAFPEVKWDDDAEFRRVSEIKDKAFAKRVLERALPDKEVLAARLTELGNDYAAAKALLAHYANVMRWLDEKIDEIEEDGSEETRHALHTVRAFLLRNLAEAPDDAAQAQAAIARERILRIMSAHVTIQPSGHEFFVEGNDTLLEAALRNGVSLNYGCSNGNCGDCKARLVSGEVKKVHAHDYVLKQAEKDSGVILLCSYAPVNDVVIEANVAGARDIPVQTLQAKVKSVEVFNPRMAALHILAPRSQRLRFLGGQGIRLSANGASGRYAIASCPCEDRHIEVQVPRREGDAFAETLFTALKANDTVEVEGPYGEFVLDEDSPRPVIFLAFGAGFAPIKSLVQHAMSLDLAESMDLHWLADDAGHYQDNLCRAWADALDNFNYVPHAPAEDLDAMLRSIAVDYPDLHRFDVYAAGTAAQLERAREHFVREGMHLARWFAGTPDA
;
A
#
# COMPACT_ATOMS: atom_id res chain seq x y z
N MET A 1 2.92 28.85 -12.74
CA MET A 1 2.62 27.44 -12.33
C MET A 1 3.00 27.35 -10.87
N SER A 2 2.05 27.09 -9.99
CA SER A 2 2.31 26.95 -8.56
C SER A 2 3.16 25.67 -8.33
N HIS A 3 4.35 25.81 -7.84
CA HIS A 3 5.21 24.69 -7.50
C HIS A 3 4.90 24.27 -6.07
N LEU A 4 4.29 23.11 -5.92
CA LEU A 4 4.02 22.47 -4.63
C LEU A 4 5.24 21.65 -4.20
N LEU A 5 5.71 21.87 -2.96
CA LEU A 5 6.87 21.21 -2.39
C LEU A 5 6.46 20.34 -1.20
N PRO A 6 6.90 19.06 -1.14
CA PRO A 6 6.68 18.23 0.03
C PRO A 6 7.44 18.78 1.26
N LEU A 7 6.91 18.54 2.46
CA LEU A 7 7.42 19.08 3.72
C LEU A 7 8.90 18.70 3.97
N SER A 8 9.31 17.52 3.54
CA SER A 8 10.70 17.04 3.62
C SER A 8 11.66 17.92 2.84
N ARG A 9 11.23 18.42 1.69
CA ARG A 9 12.04 19.33 0.86
C ARG A 9 12.06 20.73 1.42
N VAL A 10 10.91 21.21 1.94
CA VAL A 10 10.83 22.49 2.66
C VAL A 10 11.80 22.48 3.83
N ALA A 11 11.82 21.43 4.65
CA ALA A 11 12.71 21.26 5.79
C ALA A 11 14.20 21.43 5.41
N ARG A 12 14.61 20.80 4.28
CA ARG A 12 15.98 20.93 3.76
C ARG A 12 16.29 22.32 3.21
N LEU A 13 15.36 22.92 2.49
CA LEU A 13 15.54 24.25 1.89
C LEU A 13 15.67 25.34 2.96
N VAL A 14 14.89 25.23 4.04
CA VAL A 14 14.88 26.21 5.14
C VAL A 14 15.83 25.85 6.28
N GLY A 15 16.44 24.65 6.28
CA GLY A 15 17.33 24.19 7.35
C GLY A 15 16.64 24.00 8.70
N GLN A 16 15.31 23.74 8.68
CA GLN A 16 14.50 23.53 9.88
C GLN A 16 14.06 22.07 10.00
N SER A 17 13.81 21.62 11.24
CA SER A 17 13.24 20.27 11.44
C SER A 17 11.78 20.20 10.99
N ARG A 18 11.32 19.01 10.58
CA ARG A 18 9.91 18.76 10.21
C ARG A 18 8.96 19.15 11.35
N HIS A 19 9.35 18.90 12.61
CA HIS A 19 8.54 19.24 13.78
C HIS A 19 8.25 20.74 13.86
N VAL A 20 9.26 21.58 13.61
CA VAL A 20 9.10 23.03 13.58
C VAL A 20 8.14 23.47 12.47
N LEU A 21 8.27 22.87 11.27
CA LEU A 21 7.37 23.16 10.15
C LEU A 21 5.93 22.71 10.45
N GLN A 22 5.75 21.55 11.09
CA GLN A 22 4.42 21.07 11.51
C GLN A 22 3.79 21.98 12.56
N GLU A 23 4.57 22.54 13.49
CA GLU A 23 4.06 23.56 14.43
C GLU A 23 3.66 24.85 13.71
N MET A 24 4.44 25.28 12.72
CA MET A 24 4.09 26.44 11.89
C MET A 24 2.81 26.20 11.08
N ILE A 25 2.58 24.98 10.59
CA ILE A 25 1.33 24.59 9.91
C ILE A 25 0.16 24.60 10.89
N ARG A 26 0.33 24.02 12.09
CA ARG A 26 -0.71 24.02 13.12
C ARG A 26 -1.07 25.42 13.61
N SER A 27 -0.09 26.32 13.71
CA SER A 27 -0.32 27.71 14.09
C SER A 27 -0.86 28.59 12.96
N GLY A 28 -0.97 28.07 11.73
CA GLY A 28 -1.37 28.82 10.54
C GLY A 28 -0.29 29.77 9.98
N ALA A 29 0.95 29.67 10.48
CA ALA A 29 2.08 30.47 10.00
C ALA A 29 2.64 29.98 8.65
N LEU A 30 2.31 28.74 8.26
CA LEU A 30 2.67 28.14 6.97
C LEU A 30 1.45 27.43 6.43
N ALA A 31 0.92 27.91 5.30
CA ALA A 31 -0.23 27.25 4.66
C ALA A 31 0.22 26.05 3.83
N THR A 32 -0.57 24.97 3.87
CA THR A 32 -0.33 23.76 3.08
C THR A 32 -1.57 23.39 2.29
N PHE A 33 -1.34 22.83 1.10
CA PHE A 33 -2.37 22.25 0.28
C PHE A 33 -2.02 20.77 0.07
N ASP A 34 -2.89 19.87 0.55
CA ASP A 34 -2.72 18.41 0.46
C ASP A 34 -1.36 17.91 1.04
N GLY A 35 -0.94 18.48 2.18
CA GLY A 35 0.34 18.16 2.83
C GLY A 35 1.58 18.72 2.14
N MET A 36 1.40 19.51 1.07
CA MET A 36 2.47 20.19 0.35
C MET A 36 2.41 21.70 0.56
N VAL A 37 3.56 22.35 0.54
CA VAL A 37 3.72 23.79 0.69
C VAL A 37 3.87 24.42 -0.69
N GLU A 38 3.08 25.47 -0.97
CA GLU A 38 3.27 26.23 -2.19
C GLU A 38 4.55 27.09 -2.10
N PHE A 39 5.31 27.11 -3.21
CA PHE A 39 6.62 27.80 -3.20
C PHE A 39 6.53 29.30 -2.84
N ASP A 40 5.48 29.98 -3.31
CA ASP A 40 5.25 31.38 -2.96
C ASP A 40 4.94 31.58 -1.47
N GLU A 41 4.31 30.61 -0.84
CA GLU A 41 4.04 30.57 0.60
C GLU A 41 5.34 30.32 1.40
N LEU A 42 6.19 29.43 0.89
CA LEU A 42 7.51 29.16 1.45
C LEU A 42 8.37 30.43 1.45
N LEU A 43 8.41 31.18 0.34
CA LEU A 43 9.18 32.44 0.25
C LEU A 43 8.62 33.53 1.16
N ARG A 44 7.30 33.52 1.44
CA ARG A 44 6.70 34.46 2.42
C ARG A 44 7.13 34.12 3.85
N ALA A 45 7.09 32.84 4.21
CA ALA A 45 7.47 32.38 5.54
C ALA A 45 8.99 32.44 5.79
N PHE A 46 9.78 32.23 4.74
CA PHE A 46 11.26 32.17 4.80
C PHE A 46 11.90 33.00 3.66
N PRO A 47 11.98 34.32 3.79
CA PRO A 47 12.50 35.22 2.73
C PRO A 47 13.98 35.00 2.38
N GLU A 48 14.74 34.35 3.27
CA GLU A 48 16.18 34.11 3.11
C GLU A 48 16.53 32.88 2.27
N VAL A 49 15.53 32.08 1.88
CA VAL A 49 15.72 30.87 1.06
C VAL A 49 16.16 31.26 -0.35
N LYS A 50 17.42 30.95 -0.67
CA LYS A 50 17.94 31.09 -2.03
C LYS A 50 17.61 29.84 -2.84
N TRP A 51 16.86 30.03 -3.91
CA TRP A 51 16.63 29.02 -4.91
C TRP A 51 17.87 28.93 -5.81
N ASP A 52 18.74 27.97 -5.55
CA ASP A 52 19.82 27.65 -6.44
C ASP A 52 19.47 26.34 -7.17
N ASP A 53 19.24 26.54 -8.45
CA ASP A 53 19.28 25.63 -9.59
C ASP A 53 18.18 24.62 -9.84
N ASP A 54 17.38 25.05 -10.77
CA ASP A 54 16.33 24.37 -11.53
C ASP A 54 16.78 23.10 -12.30
N ALA A 55 18.08 22.90 -12.55
CA ALA A 55 18.59 21.86 -13.42
C ALA A 55 18.53 20.45 -12.79
N GLU A 56 18.88 20.34 -11.51
CA GLU A 56 18.85 19.05 -10.83
C GLU A 56 17.43 18.64 -10.45
N PHE A 57 16.58 19.61 -10.13
CA PHE A 57 15.15 19.36 -9.93
C PHE A 57 14.43 18.94 -11.21
N ARG A 58 14.68 19.64 -12.32
CA ARG A 58 14.14 19.22 -13.63
C ARG A 58 14.63 17.83 -14.00
N ARG A 59 15.90 17.53 -13.78
CA ARG A 59 16.48 16.21 -14.05
C ARG A 59 15.88 15.12 -13.17
N VAL A 60 15.72 15.36 -11.85
CA VAL A 60 15.10 14.41 -10.93
C VAL A 60 13.60 14.29 -11.18
N SER A 61 12.91 15.40 -11.48
CA SER A 61 11.51 15.39 -11.89
C SER A 61 11.32 14.68 -13.23
N GLU A 62 12.16 14.95 -14.24
CA GLU A 62 12.15 14.22 -15.51
C GLU A 62 12.50 12.74 -15.39
N ILE A 63 13.39 12.37 -14.45
CA ILE A 63 13.69 10.96 -14.16
C ILE A 63 12.50 10.29 -13.46
N LYS A 64 11.87 10.99 -12.50
CA LYS A 64 10.64 10.52 -11.85
C LYS A 64 9.50 10.42 -12.85
N ASP A 65 9.29 11.43 -13.68
CA ASP A 65 8.26 11.43 -14.71
C ASP A 65 8.52 10.37 -15.80
N LYS A 66 9.76 10.13 -16.18
CA LYS A 66 10.13 9.05 -17.13
C LYS A 66 10.09 7.66 -16.50
N ALA A 67 10.46 7.50 -15.23
CA ALA A 67 10.47 6.21 -14.53
C ALA A 67 9.08 5.81 -14.01
N PHE A 68 8.26 6.75 -13.57
CA PHE A 68 6.96 6.49 -12.95
C PHE A 68 5.79 6.92 -13.85
N ALA A 69 5.84 8.07 -14.50
CA ALA A 69 4.70 8.63 -15.21
C ALA A 69 4.30 7.83 -16.46
N LYS A 70 5.24 7.24 -17.18
CA LYS A 70 4.89 6.45 -18.37
C LYS A 70 4.19 5.14 -18.03
N ARG A 71 4.55 4.52 -16.89
CA ARG A 71 3.87 3.31 -16.37
C ARG A 71 2.59 3.61 -15.60
N VAL A 72 2.56 4.72 -14.86
CA VAL A 72 1.38 5.14 -14.07
C VAL A 72 0.31 5.75 -14.98
N LEU A 73 0.65 6.58 -15.96
CA LEU A 73 -0.32 7.17 -16.89
C LEU A 73 -0.92 6.14 -17.86
N GLU A 74 -0.14 5.14 -18.33
CA GLU A 74 -0.69 4.07 -19.18
C GLU A 74 -1.58 3.08 -18.40
N ARG A 75 -1.43 2.98 -17.06
CA ARG A 75 -2.24 2.12 -16.18
C ARG A 75 -3.39 2.85 -15.48
N ALA A 76 -3.29 4.18 -15.32
CA ALA A 76 -4.25 4.97 -14.55
C ALA A 76 -5.56 5.26 -15.26
N LEU A 77 -5.65 5.07 -16.59
CA LEU A 77 -6.89 5.33 -17.32
C LEU A 77 -7.56 4.01 -17.70
N PRO A 78 -8.81 3.79 -17.25
CA PRO A 78 -9.61 2.66 -17.71
C PRO A 78 -9.85 2.73 -19.22
N ASP A 79 -10.09 1.58 -19.84
CA ASP A 79 -10.48 1.51 -21.27
C ASP A 79 -11.70 2.38 -21.55
N LYS A 80 -11.79 2.89 -22.78
CA LYS A 80 -12.91 3.74 -23.24
C LYS A 80 -14.27 3.10 -22.99
N GLU A 81 -14.38 1.77 -23.13
CA GLU A 81 -15.60 1.02 -22.89
C GLU A 81 -15.97 0.97 -21.42
N VAL A 82 -14.97 0.78 -20.52
CA VAL A 82 -15.15 0.81 -19.07
C VAL A 82 -15.54 2.21 -18.59
N LEU A 83 -14.86 3.25 -19.11
CA LEU A 83 -15.21 4.65 -18.82
C LEU A 83 -16.64 4.98 -19.28
N ALA A 84 -17.03 4.52 -20.49
CA ALA A 84 -18.38 4.73 -21.01
C ALA A 84 -19.44 4.03 -20.13
N ALA A 85 -19.18 2.80 -19.68
CA ALA A 85 -20.08 2.07 -18.78
C ALA A 85 -20.23 2.77 -17.45
N ARG A 86 -19.14 3.18 -16.81
CA ARG A 86 -19.14 3.92 -15.52
C ARG A 86 -19.83 5.28 -15.63
N LEU A 87 -19.62 6.01 -16.73
CA LEU A 87 -20.32 7.27 -17.00
C LEU A 87 -21.83 7.06 -17.20
N THR A 88 -22.22 5.96 -17.84
CA THR A 88 -23.64 5.60 -18.03
C THR A 88 -24.28 5.26 -16.68
N GLU A 89 -23.63 4.47 -15.83
CA GLU A 89 -24.09 4.14 -14.49
C GLU A 89 -24.24 5.40 -13.62
N LEU A 90 -23.21 6.25 -13.60
CA LEU A 90 -23.28 7.54 -12.90
C LEU A 90 -24.41 8.44 -13.42
N GLY A 91 -24.66 8.41 -14.74
CA GLY A 91 -25.79 9.10 -15.36
C GLY A 91 -27.14 8.58 -14.88
N ASN A 92 -27.27 7.25 -14.73
CA ASN A 92 -28.49 6.62 -14.20
C ASN A 92 -28.70 6.98 -12.73
N ASP A 93 -27.64 6.92 -11.90
CA ASP A 93 -27.70 7.31 -10.49
C ASP A 93 -28.09 8.77 -10.32
N TYR A 94 -27.50 9.65 -11.14
CA TYR A 94 -27.87 11.07 -11.16
C TYR A 94 -29.35 11.26 -11.55
N ALA A 95 -29.83 10.54 -12.55
CA ALA A 95 -31.23 10.60 -12.97
C ALA A 95 -32.18 10.10 -11.87
N ALA A 96 -31.83 9.01 -11.19
CA ALA A 96 -32.58 8.46 -10.06
C ALA A 96 -32.61 9.45 -8.87
N ALA A 97 -31.45 10.03 -8.49
CA ALA A 97 -31.35 11.02 -7.45
C ALA A 97 -32.19 12.29 -7.77
N LYS A 98 -32.15 12.75 -9.03
CA LYS A 98 -32.94 13.86 -9.50
C LYS A 98 -34.44 13.58 -9.44
N ALA A 99 -34.86 12.38 -9.83
CA ALA A 99 -36.24 11.95 -9.75
C ALA A 99 -36.73 11.92 -8.27
N LEU A 100 -35.89 11.41 -7.36
CA LEU A 100 -36.18 11.37 -5.93
C LEU A 100 -36.30 12.80 -5.33
N LEU A 101 -35.40 13.70 -5.68
CA LEU A 101 -35.50 15.11 -5.28
C LEU A 101 -36.77 15.79 -5.81
N ALA A 102 -37.13 15.51 -7.07
CA ALA A 102 -38.38 16.00 -7.64
C ALA A 102 -39.62 15.45 -6.91
N HIS A 103 -39.55 14.16 -6.51
CA HIS A 103 -40.61 13.54 -5.70
C HIS A 103 -40.75 14.23 -4.35
N TYR A 104 -39.65 14.45 -3.62
CA TYR A 104 -39.68 15.17 -2.33
C TYR A 104 -40.16 16.62 -2.47
N ALA A 105 -39.75 17.32 -3.52
CA ALA A 105 -40.26 18.68 -3.80
C ALA A 105 -41.76 18.69 -4.05
N ASN A 106 -42.31 17.67 -4.72
CA ASN A 106 -43.77 17.54 -4.91
C ASN A 106 -44.48 17.20 -3.61
N VAL A 107 -43.95 16.32 -2.77
CA VAL A 107 -44.50 16.00 -1.45
C VAL A 107 -44.53 17.24 -0.56
N MET A 108 -43.46 18.06 -0.56
CA MET A 108 -43.41 19.31 0.19
C MET A 108 -44.44 20.31 -0.29
N ARG A 109 -44.63 20.43 -1.61
CA ARG A 109 -45.69 21.32 -2.17
C ARG A 109 -47.10 20.85 -1.78
N TRP A 110 -47.34 19.55 -1.89
CA TRP A 110 -48.60 18.95 -1.46
C TRP A 110 -48.86 19.13 0.04
N LEU A 111 -47.82 19.05 0.87
CA LEU A 111 -47.91 19.32 2.31
C LEU A 111 -48.26 20.77 2.57
N ASP A 112 -47.66 21.72 1.84
CA ASP A 112 -47.94 23.16 1.92
C ASP A 112 -49.40 23.46 1.53
N GLU A 113 -49.87 22.86 0.42
CA GLU A 113 -51.31 22.96 -0.01
C GLU A 113 -52.26 22.40 1.05
N LYS A 114 -51.90 21.30 1.72
CA LYS A 114 -52.71 20.71 2.79
C LYS A 114 -52.73 21.57 4.06
N ILE A 115 -51.62 22.23 4.37
CA ILE A 115 -51.56 23.20 5.46
C ILE A 115 -52.51 24.37 5.18
N ASP A 116 -52.48 24.90 3.96
CA ASP A 116 -53.39 26.00 3.54
C ASP A 116 -54.88 25.59 3.66
N GLU A 117 -55.27 24.38 3.17
CA GLU A 117 -56.64 23.87 3.32
C GLU A 117 -57.07 23.76 4.80
N ILE A 118 -56.20 23.33 5.71
CA ILE A 118 -56.53 23.21 7.14
C ILE A 118 -56.55 24.59 7.82
N GLU A 119 -55.70 25.54 7.36
CA GLU A 119 -55.74 26.93 7.86
C GLU A 119 -57.03 27.65 7.52
N GLU A 120 -57.65 27.42 6.34
CA GLU A 120 -58.90 28.00 5.92
C GLU A 120 -60.07 27.62 6.83
N ASP A 121 -60.17 26.35 7.21
CA ASP A 121 -61.29 25.81 8.01
C ASP A 121 -60.99 25.70 9.52
N GLY A 122 -59.76 26.01 9.95
CA GLY A 122 -59.29 25.80 11.32
C GLY A 122 -59.60 26.89 12.32
N SER A 123 -59.61 26.51 13.62
CA SER A 123 -59.68 27.46 14.73
C SER A 123 -58.45 28.37 14.79
N GLU A 124 -58.53 29.47 15.52
CA GLU A 124 -57.36 30.38 15.68
C GLU A 124 -56.14 29.72 16.30
N GLU A 125 -56.34 28.78 17.22
CA GLU A 125 -55.26 27.95 17.80
C GLU A 125 -54.62 27.02 16.78
N THR A 126 -55.44 26.41 15.89
CA THR A 126 -54.97 25.54 14.82
C THR A 126 -54.15 26.32 13.81
N ARG A 127 -54.60 27.49 13.40
CA ARG A 127 -53.84 28.37 12.49
C ARG A 127 -52.50 28.80 13.06
N HIS A 128 -52.46 29.16 14.35
CA HIS A 128 -51.20 29.55 15.00
C HIS A 128 -50.18 28.35 15.07
N ALA A 129 -50.68 27.16 15.39
CA ALA A 129 -49.85 25.94 15.40
C ALA A 129 -49.29 25.61 14.01
N LEU A 130 -50.13 25.66 12.97
CA LEU A 130 -49.71 25.39 11.59
C LEU A 130 -48.73 26.44 11.06
N HIS A 131 -48.93 27.71 11.38
CA HIS A 131 -48.00 28.77 11.04
C HIS A 131 -46.61 28.54 11.68
N THR A 132 -46.56 28.02 12.90
CA THR A 132 -45.32 27.68 13.58
C THR A 132 -44.60 26.51 12.88
N VAL A 133 -45.33 25.48 12.49
CA VAL A 133 -44.81 24.33 11.74
C VAL A 133 -44.27 24.78 10.37
N ARG A 134 -45.01 25.61 9.65
CA ARG A 134 -44.59 26.15 8.35
C ARG A 134 -43.33 26.99 8.47
N ALA A 135 -43.26 27.87 9.47
CA ALA A 135 -42.08 28.69 9.73
C ALA A 135 -40.83 27.81 10.05
N PHE A 136 -41.02 26.73 10.82
CA PHE A 136 -39.97 25.76 11.10
C PHE A 136 -39.51 25.06 9.85
N LEU A 137 -40.42 24.56 8.99
CA LEU A 137 -40.07 23.88 7.73
C LEU A 137 -39.35 24.82 6.78
N LEU A 138 -39.81 26.02 6.58
CA LEU A 138 -39.20 27.02 5.69
C LEU A 138 -37.81 27.43 6.16
N ARG A 139 -37.60 27.59 7.47
CA ARG A 139 -36.28 27.88 8.03
C ARG A 139 -35.28 26.75 7.74
N ASN A 140 -35.67 25.48 8.01
CA ASN A 140 -34.76 24.33 7.81
C ASN A 140 -34.54 24.01 6.32
N LEU A 141 -35.45 24.37 5.44
CA LEU A 141 -35.27 24.25 3.99
C LEU A 141 -34.39 25.37 3.41
N ALA A 142 -34.42 26.57 4.03
CA ALA A 142 -33.64 27.72 3.58
C ALA A 142 -32.18 27.70 4.10
N GLU A 143 -31.95 27.08 5.25
CA GLU A 143 -30.62 26.93 5.82
C GLU A 143 -29.91 25.73 5.11
N ALA A 144 -29.27 26.02 3.98
CA ALA A 144 -28.25 25.08 3.48
C ALA A 144 -27.13 24.98 4.55
N PRO A 145 -26.70 23.78 4.96
CA PRO A 145 -25.63 23.65 5.94
C PRO A 145 -24.39 24.42 5.47
N ASP A 146 -23.74 25.17 6.38
CA ASP A 146 -22.50 25.94 6.08
C ASP A 146 -21.39 25.08 5.45
N ASP A 147 -21.45 23.76 5.63
CA ASP A 147 -20.56 22.76 5.02
C ASP A 147 -20.97 22.33 3.59
N ALA A 148 -22.00 22.93 2.99
CA ALA A 148 -22.48 22.46 1.67
C ALA A 148 -21.41 22.55 0.58
N ALA A 149 -20.52 23.53 0.63
CA ALA A 149 -19.41 23.65 -0.32
C ALA A 149 -18.35 22.56 -0.11
N GLN A 150 -18.04 22.21 1.13
CA GLN A 150 -17.12 21.12 1.47
C GLN A 150 -17.73 19.76 1.14
N ALA A 151 -18.99 19.56 1.46
CA ALA A 151 -19.75 18.36 1.10
C ALA A 151 -19.84 18.19 -0.44
N GLN A 152 -20.07 19.26 -1.19
CA GLN A 152 -20.05 19.22 -2.66
C GLN A 152 -18.68 18.89 -3.23
N ALA A 153 -17.59 19.44 -2.66
CA ALA A 153 -16.23 19.13 -3.06
C ALA A 153 -15.87 17.66 -2.75
N ALA A 154 -16.26 17.14 -1.59
CA ALA A 154 -16.07 15.75 -1.21
C ALA A 154 -16.84 14.79 -2.15
N ILE A 155 -18.10 15.09 -2.45
CA ILE A 155 -18.93 14.32 -3.39
C ILE A 155 -18.34 14.35 -4.81
N ALA A 156 -17.83 15.51 -5.26
CA ALA A 156 -17.20 15.63 -6.56
C ALA A 156 -15.91 14.79 -6.64
N ARG A 157 -15.10 14.78 -5.57
CA ARG A 157 -13.88 13.98 -5.45
C ARG A 157 -14.19 12.47 -5.46
N GLU A 158 -15.19 12.06 -4.68
CA GLU A 158 -15.66 10.66 -4.64
C GLU A 158 -16.17 10.20 -6.01
N ARG A 159 -16.90 11.04 -6.74
CA ARG A 159 -17.39 10.73 -8.08
C ARG A 159 -16.25 10.56 -9.10
N ILE A 160 -15.22 11.38 -9.02
CA ILE A 160 -14.01 11.24 -9.87
C ILE A 160 -13.31 9.92 -9.55
N LEU A 161 -13.17 9.54 -8.29
CA LEU A 161 -12.58 8.27 -7.87
C LEU A 161 -13.39 7.09 -8.42
N ARG A 162 -14.71 7.10 -8.35
CA ARG A 162 -15.60 6.07 -8.92
C ARG A 162 -15.49 5.93 -10.45
N ILE A 163 -15.16 7.00 -11.16
CA ILE A 163 -14.91 6.93 -12.61
C ILE A 163 -13.55 6.27 -12.89
N MET A 164 -12.55 6.55 -12.05
CA MET A 164 -11.17 6.11 -12.25
C MET A 164 -10.87 4.72 -11.68
N SER A 165 -11.57 4.33 -10.61
CA SER A 165 -11.37 3.04 -9.92
C SER A 165 -12.71 2.34 -9.66
N ALA A 166 -12.67 1.01 -9.51
CA ALA A 166 -13.78 0.21 -9.06
C ALA A 166 -13.48 -0.35 -7.67
N HIS A 167 -14.48 -0.36 -6.79
CA HIS A 167 -14.37 -0.94 -5.46
C HIS A 167 -14.63 -2.45 -5.51
N VAL A 168 -13.80 -3.23 -4.85
CA VAL A 168 -13.92 -4.69 -4.78
C VAL A 168 -14.03 -5.11 -3.34
N THR A 169 -15.08 -5.89 -3.03
CA THR A 169 -15.26 -6.53 -1.72
C THR A 169 -15.12 -8.04 -1.85
N ILE A 170 -14.33 -8.66 -0.98
CA ILE A 170 -14.13 -10.11 -0.93
C ILE A 170 -14.97 -10.73 0.19
N GLN A 171 -15.79 -11.72 -0.15
CA GLN A 171 -16.52 -12.52 0.82
C GLN A 171 -15.88 -13.92 0.98
N PRO A 172 -15.90 -14.53 2.18
CA PRO A 172 -16.50 -14.05 3.44
C PRO A 172 -15.59 -13.16 4.28
N SER A 173 -14.33 -12.89 3.85
CA SER A 173 -13.29 -12.24 4.65
C SER A 173 -13.57 -10.76 4.94
N GLY A 174 -14.38 -10.09 4.10
CA GLY A 174 -14.66 -8.66 4.22
C GLY A 174 -13.53 -7.73 3.75
N HIS A 175 -12.46 -8.26 3.14
CA HIS A 175 -11.40 -7.41 2.58
C HIS A 175 -11.93 -6.56 1.44
N GLU A 176 -11.46 -5.31 1.41
CA GLU A 176 -11.86 -4.33 0.40
C GLU A 176 -10.61 -3.70 -0.23
N PHE A 177 -10.66 -3.46 -1.53
CA PHE A 177 -9.59 -2.77 -2.25
C PHE A 177 -10.12 -2.10 -3.52
N PHE A 178 -9.32 -1.19 -4.08
CA PHE A 178 -9.66 -0.50 -5.32
C PHE A 178 -8.84 -1.05 -6.49
N VAL A 179 -9.51 -1.17 -7.65
CA VAL A 179 -8.88 -1.55 -8.91
C VAL A 179 -8.83 -0.34 -9.82
N GLU A 180 -7.64 0.11 -10.15
CA GLU A 180 -7.38 1.28 -10.98
C GLU A 180 -7.07 0.88 -12.43
N GLY A 181 -7.51 1.71 -13.36
CA GLY A 181 -7.18 1.54 -14.77
C GLY A 181 -7.68 0.23 -15.37
N ASN A 182 -6.79 -0.53 -15.97
CA ASN A 182 -7.04 -1.82 -16.63
C ASN A 182 -6.45 -3.00 -15.86
N ASP A 183 -6.12 -2.82 -14.58
CA ASP A 183 -5.59 -3.90 -13.78
C ASP A 183 -6.62 -5.02 -13.64
N THR A 184 -6.13 -6.24 -13.59
CA THR A 184 -6.98 -7.38 -13.25
C THR A 184 -7.32 -7.39 -11.76
N LEU A 185 -8.41 -8.05 -11.41
CA LEU A 185 -8.80 -8.25 -10.00
C LEU A 185 -7.66 -8.85 -9.17
N LEU A 186 -6.90 -9.79 -9.75
CA LEU A 186 -5.75 -10.40 -9.08
C LEU A 186 -4.60 -9.41 -8.89
N GLU A 187 -4.22 -8.66 -9.92
CA GLU A 187 -3.11 -7.69 -9.83
C GLU A 187 -3.38 -6.60 -8.80
N ALA A 188 -4.61 -6.09 -8.79
CA ALA A 188 -5.02 -5.09 -7.82
C ALA A 188 -5.06 -5.67 -6.39
N ALA A 189 -5.62 -6.88 -6.19
CA ALA A 189 -5.63 -7.54 -4.89
C ALA A 189 -4.22 -7.74 -4.33
N LEU A 190 -3.30 -8.27 -5.14
CA LEU A 190 -1.91 -8.48 -4.74
C LEU A 190 -1.17 -7.16 -4.42
N ARG A 191 -1.47 -6.08 -5.17
CA ARG A 191 -0.91 -4.76 -4.92
C ARG A 191 -1.42 -4.16 -3.60
N ASN A 192 -2.65 -4.47 -3.23
CA ASN A 192 -3.25 -4.08 -1.95
C ASN A 192 -3.00 -5.12 -0.84
N GLY A 193 -2.03 -6.02 -1.00
CA GLY A 193 -1.62 -6.99 0.01
C GLY A 193 -2.57 -8.16 0.24
N VAL A 194 -3.64 -8.26 -0.53
CA VAL A 194 -4.62 -9.34 -0.34
C VAL A 194 -4.11 -10.63 -0.95
N SER A 195 -3.75 -11.59 -0.11
CA SER A 195 -3.20 -12.89 -0.51
C SER A 195 -4.28 -13.83 -1.04
N LEU A 196 -4.63 -13.68 -2.32
CA LEU A 196 -5.54 -14.58 -3.03
C LEU A 196 -4.84 -15.83 -3.55
N ASN A 197 -5.59 -16.89 -3.78
CA ASN A 197 -5.07 -18.07 -4.45
C ASN A 197 -4.79 -17.77 -5.94
N TYR A 198 -3.56 -18.03 -6.39
CA TYR A 198 -3.19 -17.93 -7.80
C TYR A 198 -1.95 -18.80 -8.10
N GLY A 199 -1.70 -19.06 -9.39
CA GLY A 199 -0.52 -19.79 -9.83
C GLY A 199 0.15 -19.08 -11.01
N CYS A 200 -0.42 -19.17 -12.22
CA CYS A 200 0.21 -18.68 -13.46
C CYS A 200 0.01 -17.18 -13.74
N SER A 201 -0.97 -16.53 -13.15
CA SER A 201 -1.41 -15.13 -13.39
C SER A 201 -1.72 -14.78 -14.87
N ASN A 202 -1.95 -15.79 -15.71
CA ASN A 202 -2.20 -15.61 -17.15
C ASN A 202 -3.37 -16.47 -17.68
N GLY A 203 -4.23 -17.00 -16.80
CA GLY A 203 -5.42 -17.75 -17.12
C GLY A 203 -5.23 -19.25 -17.42
N ASN A 204 -4.02 -19.80 -17.28
CA ASN A 204 -3.71 -21.17 -17.71
C ASN A 204 -3.89 -22.26 -16.64
N CYS A 205 -3.74 -21.96 -15.34
CA CYS A 205 -3.80 -22.97 -14.27
C CYS A 205 -5.20 -23.13 -13.65
N GLY A 206 -5.96 -22.03 -13.54
CA GLY A 206 -7.25 -22.03 -12.88
C GLY A 206 -7.23 -21.84 -11.36
N ASP A 207 -6.05 -21.59 -10.74
CA ASP A 207 -5.93 -21.47 -9.30
C ASP A 207 -6.56 -20.18 -8.74
N CYS A 208 -6.68 -19.15 -9.57
CA CYS A 208 -7.31 -17.87 -9.23
C CYS A 208 -8.82 -17.84 -9.49
N LYS A 209 -9.51 -18.98 -9.41
CA LYS A 209 -10.97 -19.04 -9.53
C LYS A 209 -11.61 -18.33 -8.34
N ALA A 210 -12.58 -17.49 -8.65
CA ALA A 210 -13.46 -16.85 -7.68
C ALA A 210 -14.87 -16.77 -8.26
N ARG A 211 -15.88 -16.65 -7.42
CA ARG A 211 -17.26 -16.47 -7.87
C ARG A 211 -17.62 -14.99 -7.81
N LEU A 212 -18.07 -14.44 -8.92
CA LEU A 212 -18.66 -13.11 -8.98
C LEU A 212 -20.05 -13.17 -8.33
N VAL A 213 -20.24 -12.45 -7.22
CA VAL A 213 -21.50 -12.38 -6.46
C VAL A 213 -22.37 -11.25 -7.00
N SER A 214 -21.76 -10.08 -7.23
CA SER A 214 -22.44 -8.92 -7.80
C SER A 214 -21.45 -8.03 -8.56
N GLY A 215 -21.99 -7.13 -9.38
CA GLY A 215 -21.21 -6.24 -10.23
C GLY A 215 -20.94 -6.82 -11.61
N GLU A 216 -20.20 -6.09 -12.43
CA GLU A 216 -19.86 -6.44 -13.80
C GLU A 216 -18.36 -6.43 -14.02
N VAL A 217 -17.86 -7.44 -14.73
CA VAL A 217 -16.43 -7.59 -15.03
C VAL A 217 -16.20 -7.73 -16.54
N LYS A 218 -15.10 -7.17 -17.02
CA LYS A 218 -14.64 -7.26 -18.40
C LYS A 218 -13.46 -8.21 -18.49
N LYS A 219 -13.47 -9.06 -19.51
CA LYS A 219 -12.35 -9.94 -19.82
C LYS A 219 -11.19 -9.15 -20.43
N VAL A 220 -10.03 -9.19 -19.77
CA VAL A 220 -8.79 -8.52 -20.19
C VAL A 220 -7.85 -9.51 -20.90
N HIS A 221 -7.76 -10.75 -20.40
CA HIS A 221 -6.94 -11.79 -21.00
C HIS A 221 -7.81 -12.86 -21.65
N ALA A 222 -7.42 -13.30 -22.85
CA ALA A 222 -8.24 -14.18 -23.70
C ALA A 222 -8.42 -15.61 -23.17
N HIS A 223 -7.66 -16.04 -22.15
CA HIS A 223 -7.57 -17.42 -21.70
C HIS A 223 -8.50 -17.70 -20.51
N ASP A 224 -9.61 -18.38 -20.78
CA ASP A 224 -10.52 -18.93 -19.76
C ASP A 224 -10.97 -20.36 -20.10
N TYR A 225 -10.25 -21.04 -20.98
CA TYR A 225 -10.55 -22.43 -21.38
C TYR A 225 -10.41 -23.43 -20.22
N VAL A 226 -9.78 -23.03 -19.14
CA VAL A 226 -9.66 -23.81 -17.89
C VAL A 226 -11.00 -23.89 -17.15
N LEU A 227 -11.91 -22.93 -17.37
CA LEU A 227 -13.24 -22.95 -16.78
C LEU A 227 -14.18 -23.83 -17.59
N LYS A 228 -14.83 -24.80 -16.91
CA LYS A 228 -15.92 -25.57 -17.50
C LYS A 228 -17.15 -24.68 -17.71
N GLN A 229 -18.01 -25.03 -18.68
CA GLN A 229 -19.19 -24.24 -18.95
C GLN A 229 -20.08 -24.07 -17.71
N ALA A 230 -20.27 -25.12 -16.92
CA ALA A 230 -21.05 -25.08 -15.68
C ALA A 230 -20.46 -24.08 -14.63
N GLU A 231 -19.13 -23.92 -14.59
CA GLU A 231 -18.49 -22.94 -13.71
C GLU A 231 -18.76 -21.50 -14.20
N LYS A 232 -18.68 -21.26 -15.51
CA LYS A 232 -19.03 -19.97 -16.13
C LYS A 232 -20.49 -19.60 -15.88
N ASP A 233 -21.38 -20.56 -16.03
CA ASP A 233 -22.81 -20.35 -15.80
C ASP A 233 -23.14 -20.09 -14.32
N SER A 234 -22.30 -20.54 -13.39
CA SER A 234 -22.39 -20.25 -11.94
C SER A 234 -21.68 -18.95 -11.52
N GLY A 235 -21.17 -18.16 -12.47
CA GLY A 235 -20.50 -16.89 -12.20
C GLY A 235 -19.03 -17.03 -11.77
N VAL A 236 -18.40 -18.20 -12.00
CA VAL A 236 -16.97 -18.36 -11.72
C VAL A 236 -16.13 -17.63 -12.78
N ILE A 237 -15.20 -16.83 -12.31
CA ILE A 237 -14.25 -16.07 -13.11
C ILE A 237 -12.79 -16.40 -12.71
N LEU A 238 -11.84 -16.06 -13.56
CA LEU A 238 -10.41 -16.11 -13.23
C LEU A 238 -9.96 -14.69 -12.88
N LEU A 239 -9.60 -14.43 -11.63
CA LEU A 239 -9.21 -13.10 -11.16
C LEU A 239 -8.05 -12.49 -11.95
N CYS A 240 -7.14 -13.30 -12.48
CA CYS A 240 -6.04 -12.86 -13.34
C CYS A 240 -6.46 -12.48 -14.77
N SER A 241 -7.70 -12.74 -15.17
CA SER A 241 -8.16 -12.54 -16.55
C SER A 241 -9.29 -11.52 -16.69
N TYR A 242 -9.82 -11.02 -15.58
CA TYR A 242 -10.93 -10.08 -15.55
C TYR A 242 -10.60 -8.81 -14.78
N ALA A 243 -11.00 -7.66 -15.32
CA ALA A 243 -11.00 -6.36 -14.67
C ALA A 243 -12.43 -5.94 -14.33
N PRO A 244 -12.69 -5.23 -13.23
CA PRO A 244 -14.02 -4.78 -12.86
C PRO A 244 -14.45 -3.60 -13.74
N VAL A 245 -15.70 -3.61 -14.19
CA VAL A 245 -16.34 -2.49 -14.91
C VAL A 245 -16.90 -1.48 -13.92
N ASN A 246 -17.59 -1.97 -12.89
CA ASN A 246 -18.15 -1.19 -11.77
C ASN A 246 -17.74 -1.84 -10.44
N ASP A 247 -18.34 -1.41 -9.34
CA ASP A 247 -18.09 -2.01 -8.04
C ASP A 247 -18.55 -3.49 -8.04
N VAL A 248 -17.68 -4.38 -7.54
CA VAL A 248 -17.90 -5.81 -7.57
C VAL A 248 -17.76 -6.46 -6.20
N VAL A 249 -18.55 -7.49 -5.97
CA VAL A 249 -18.40 -8.40 -4.83
C VAL A 249 -17.99 -9.77 -5.37
N ILE A 250 -16.89 -10.29 -4.86
CA ILE A 250 -16.38 -11.62 -5.22
C ILE A 250 -16.35 -12.53 -4.00
N GLU A 251 -16.60 -13.82 -4.23
CA GLU A 251 -16.38 -14.85 -3.21
C GLU A 251 -15.05 -15.55 -3.50
N ALA A 252 -14.07 -15.35 -2.63
CA ALA A 252 -12.74 -15.92 -2.73
C ALA A 252 -12.15 -16.17 -1.34
N ASN A 253 -11.27 -17.16 -1.24
CA ASN A 253 -10.51 -17.40 -0.01
C ASN A 253 -9.27 -16.51 0.00
N VAL A 254 -9.10 -15.74 1.07
CA VAL A 254 -7.89 -15.00 1.38
C VAL A 254 -7.00 -15.89 2.24
N ALA A 255 -5.76 -16.11 1.80
CA ALA A 255 -4.83 -17.00 2.48
C ALA A 255 -4.01 -16.23 3.52
N GLY A 256 -3.94 -16.72 4.75
CA GLY A 256 -2.95 -16.27 5.75
C GLY A 256 -1.57 -16.89 5.51
N ALA A 257 -0.57 -16.49 6.31
CA ALA A 257 0.81 -17.00 6.17
C ALA A 257 0.90 -18.54 6.26
N ARG A 258 0.03 -19.16 7.06
CA ARG A 258 -0.04 -20.63 7.25
C ARG A 258 -0.77 -21.35 6.13
N ASP A 259 -1.53 -20.62 5.32
CA ASP A 259 -2.39 -21.21 4.28
C ASP A 259 -1.69 -21.29 2.91
N ILE A 260 -0.52 -20.66 2.77
CA ILE A 260 0.28 -20.76 1.56
C ILE A 260 1.08 -22.07 1.61
N PRO A 261 0.76 -23.06 0.75
CA PRO A 261 1.48 -24.31 0.75
C PRO A 261 2.92 -24.11 0.26
N VAL A 262 3.83 -24.97 0.72
CA VAL A 262 5.18 -25.04 0.18
C VAL A 262 5.11 -25.42 -1.30
N GLN A 263 5.76 -24.63 -2.14
CA GLN A 263 5.81 -24.77 -3.58
C GLN A 263 7.24 -25.13 -3.98
N THR A 264 7.39 -25.92 -5.04
CA THR A 264 8.70 -26.20 -5.66
C THR A 264 8.64 -25.78 -7.11
N LEU A 265 9.58 -24.94 -7.55
CA LEU A 265 9.65 -24.48 -8.92
C LEU A 265 11.12 -24.36 -9.40
N GLN A 266 11.29 -24.45 -10.72
CA GLN A 266 12.58 -24.22 -11.37
C GLN A 266 12.64 -22.79 -11.90
N ALA A 267 13.39 -21.92 -11.24
CA ALA A 267 13.56 -20.52 -11.62
C ALA A 267 14.85 -20.32 -12.44
N LYS A 268 14.90 -19.22 -13.19
CA LYS A 268 16.10 -18.80 -13.91
C LYS A 268 16.80 -17.66 -13.16
N VAL A 269 18.11 -17.75 -13.05
CA VAL A 269 18.94 -16.64 -12.57
C VAL A 269 18.84 -15.49 -13.57
N LYS A 270 18.38 -14.34 -13.14
CA LYS A 270 18.38 -13.10 -13.94
C LYS A 270 19.74 -12.42 -13.85
N SER A 271 20.23 -12.24 -12.62
CA SER A 271 21.52 -11.64 -12.33
C SER A 271 21.97 -12.00 -10.92
N VAL A 272 23.27 -11.94 -10.71
CA VAL A 272 23.92 -11.94 -9.39
C VAL A 272 24.56 -10.56 -9.24
N GLU A 273 24.19 -9.83 -8.21
CA GLU A 273 24.73 -8.53 -7.86
C GLU A 273 25.56 -8.64 -6.58
N VAL A 274 26.86 -8.50 -6.70
CA VAL A 274 27.78 -8.56 -5.56
C VAL A 274 27.95 -7.16 -4.99
N PHE A 275 27.36 -6.88 -3.84
CA PHE A 275 27.50 -5.58 -3.16
C PHE A 275 28.90 -5.42 -2.57
N ASN A 276 29.44 -6.49 -1.99
CA ASN A 276 30.77 -6.53 -1.40
C ASN A 276 31.20 -8.02 -1.20
N PRO A 277 32.43 -8.33 -0.74
CA PRO A 277 32.88 -9.70 -0.57
C PRO A 277 32.06 -10.59 0.38
N ARG A 278 31.20 -9.98 1.20
CA ARG A 278 30.40 -10.66 2.23
C ARG A 278 28.90 -10.73 1.92
N MET A 279 28.40 -9.96 0.94
CA MET A 279 26.97 -9.88 0.63
C MET A 279 26.72 -9.78 -0.87
N ALA A 280 25.78 -10.58 -1.35
CA ALA A 280 25.31 -10.52 -2.72
C ALA A 280 23.77 -10.62 -2.78
N ALA A 281 23.16 -10.05 -3.81
CA ALA A 281 21.79 -10.31 -4.18
C ALA A 281 21.70 -11.26 -5.37
N LEU A 282 20.85 -12.26 -5.25
CA LEU A 282 20.44 -13.15 -6.31
C LEU A 282 19.06 -12.73 -6.81
N HIS A 283 18.99 -12.31 -8.05
CA HIS A 283 17.72 -12.01 -8.73
C HIS A 283 17.32 -13.22 -9.57
N ILE A 284 16.16 -13.79 -9.28
CA ILE A 284 15.62 -14.95 -9.99
C ILE A 284 14.29 -14.64 -10.66
N LEU A 285 14.03 -15.32 -11.77
CA LEU A 285 12.81 -15.23 -12.54
C LEU A 285 12.02 -16.53 -12.39
N ALA A 286 10.86 -16.45 -11.77
CA ALA A 286 9.91 -17.56 -11.78
C ALA A 286 9.36 -17.81 -13.21
N PRO A 287 9.03 -19.07 -13.57
CA PRO A 287 8.40 -19.38 -14.84
C PRO A 287 7.08 -18.62 -15.03
N ARG A 288 6.71 -18.30 -16.28
CA ARG A 288 5.42 -17.67 -16.57
C ARG A 288 4.22 -18.55 -16.20
N SER A 289 4.42 -19.84 -16.18
CA SER A 289 3.39 -20.85 -15.88
C SER A 289 3.24 -21.15 -14.40
N GLN A 290 4.21 -20.75 -13.57
CA GLN A 290 4.20 -21.07 -12.13
C GLN A 290 4.95 -19.97 -11.38
N ARG A 291 4.25 -19.21 -10.58
CA ARG A 291 4.81 -18.14 -9.76
C ARG A 291 4.95 -18.60 -8.31
N LEU A 292 5.90 -18.03 -7.59
CA LEU A 292 6.03 -18.27 -6.16
C LEU A 292 5.04 -17.36 -5.42
N ARG A 293 4.11 -17.97 -4.70
CA ARG A 293 3.28 -17.23 -3.74
C ARG A 293 4.01 -17.16 -2.41
N PHE A 294 4.13 -15.97 -1.85
CA PHE A 294 4.73 -15.74 -0.53
C PHE A 294 4.21 -14.43 0.06
N LEU A 295 4.44 -14.21 1.36
CA LEU A 295 4.19 -12.94 2.05
C LEU A 295 5.52 -12.25 2.35
N GLY A 296 5.48 -10.91 2.50
CA GLY A 296 6.66 -10.14 2.89
C GLY A 296 7.26 -10.66 4.19
N GLY A 297 8.60 -10.84 4.22
CA GLY A 297 9.33 -11.36 5.36
C GLY A 297 9.55 -12.88 5.38
N GLN A 298 8.83 -13.65 4.54
CA GLN A 298 9.06 -15.09 4.40
C GLN A 298 10.35 -15.40 3.64
N GLY A 299 10.82 -16.64 3.73
CA GLY A 299 12.03 -17.12 3.08
C GLY A 299 11.80 -18.36 2.22
N ILE A 300 12.84 -18.73 1.51
CA ILE A 300 12.87 -19.88 0.60
C ILE A 300 14.14 -20.69 0.78
N ARG A 301 14.09 -21.96 0.36
CA ARG A 301 15.26 -22.78 0.11
C ARG A 301 15.64 -22.66 -1.36
N LEU A 302 16.90 -22.41 -1.61
CA LEU A 302 17.51 -22.38 -2.94
C LEU A 302 18.45 -23.58 -3.10
N SER A 303 18.39 -24.23 -4.27
CA SER A 303 19.28 -25.34 -4.60
C SER A 303 19.84 -25.17 -6.02
N ALA A 304 21.15 -25.27 -6.16
CA ALA A 304 21.85 -25.21 -7.44
C ALA A 304 23.19 -25.95 -7.36
N ASN A 305 23.60 -26.67 -8.41
CA ASN A 305 24.88 -27.33 -8.52
C ASN A 305 25.20 -28.27 -7.34
N GLY A 306 24.17 -28.90 -6.76
CA GLY A 306 24.33 -29.81 -5.61
C GLY A 306 24.49 -29.14 -4.26
N ALA A 307 24.47 -27.81 -4.21
CA ALA A 307 24.47 -27.00 -2.99
C ALA A 307 23.06 -26.44 -2.68
N SER A 308 22.71 -26.29 -1.41
CA SER A 308 21.46 -25.70 -1.00
C SER A 308 21.61 -24.83 0.25
N GLY A 309 20.75 -23.83 0.39
CA GLY A 309 20.69 -22.94 1.54
C GLY A 309 19.29 -22.34 1.72
N ARG A 310 18.99 -21.85 2.92
CA ARG A 310 17.74 -21.12 3.22
C ARG A 310 18.03 -19.64 3.38
N TYR A 311 17.21 -18.79 2.79
CA TYR A 311 17.40 -17.36 2.79
C TYR A 311 16.05 -16.64 2.80
N ALA A 312 15.99 -15.49 3.44
CA ALA A 312 14.83 -14.62 3.39
C ALA A 312 14.69 -14.00 2.00
N ILE A 313 13.45 -13.85 1.56
CA ILE A 313 13.11 -13.09 0.36
C ILE A 313 13.23 -11.60 0.71
N ALA A 314 13.90 -10.85 -0.16
CA ALA A 314 14.16 -9.41 0.02
C ALA A 314 13.30 -8.51 -0.89
N SER A 315 12.50 -9.09 -1.80
CA SER A 315 11.56 -8.37 -2.66
C SER A 315 10.15 -8.37 -2.09
N CYS A 316 9.33 -7.41 -2.53
CA CYS A 316 7.91 -7.36 -2.21
C CYS A 316 7.15 -8.55 -2.83
N PRO A 317 6.14 -9.13 -2.17
CA PRO A 317 5.25 -10.14 -2.75
C PRO A 317 4.55 -9.68 -4.05
N CYS A 318 4.34 -8.40 -4.23
CA CYS A 318 3.76 -7.82 -5.44
C CYS A 318 4.63 -8.04 -6.70
N GLU A 319 5.91 -8.39 -6.52
CA GLU A 319 6.85 -8.75 -7.58
C GLU A 319 7.05 -10.28 -7.72
N ASP A 320 5.98 -11.03 -7.63
CA ASP A 320 5.89 -12.50 -7.58
C ASP A 320 6.68 -13.27 -8.65
N ARG A 321 7.09 -12.60 -9.71
CA ARG A 321 7.91 -13.15 -10.79
C ARG A 321 9.39 -12.80 -10.67
N HIS A 322 9.72 -11.64 -10.12
CA HIS A 322 11.06 -11.14 -9.93
C HIS A 322 11.45 -11.21 -8.47
N ILE A 323 11.98 -12.33 -8.04
CA ILE A 323 12.30 -12.58 -6.65
C ILE A 323 13.75 -12.17 -6.40
N GLU A 324 13.97 -11.32 -5.41
CA GLU A 324 15.30 -10.98 -4.90
C GLU A 324 15.54 -11.71 -3.60
N VAL A 325 16.72 -12.33 -3.49
CA VAL A 325 17.21 -12.97 -2.27
C VAL A 325 18.58 -12.42 -1.95
N GLN A 326 18.77 -11.96 -0.73
CA GLN A 326 20.09 -11.48 -0.28
C GLN A 326 20.81 -12.59 0.47
N VAL A 327 22.00 -12.91 -0.01
CA VAL A 327 22.79 -14.06 0.44
C VAL A 327 24.07 -13.57 1.12
N PRO A 328 24.15 -13.70 2.46
CA PRO A 328 25.40 -13.42 3.17
C PRO A 328 26.40 -14.55 2.93
N ARG A 329 27.66 -14.19 2.68
CA ARG A 329 28.75 -15.17 2.56
C ARG A 329 29.21 -15.62 3.92
N ARG A 330 28.81 -16.82 4.33
CA ARG A 330 29.13 -17.42 5.62
C ARG A 330 30.00 -18.65 5.42
N GLU A 331 30.92 -18.91 6.34
CA GLU A 331 31.73 -20.11 6.34
C GLU A 331 30.84 -21.34 6.46
N GLY A 332 31.07 -22.35 5.60
CA GLY A 332 30.28 -23.58 5.55
C GLY A 332 28.97 -23.50 4.76
N ASP A 333 28.58 -22.33 4.23
CA ASP A 333 27.42 -22.18 3.36
C ASP A 333 27.78 -22.49 1.90
N ALA A 334 27.53 -23.75 1.49
CA ALA A 334 27.89 -24.25 0.17
C ALA A 334 27.12 -23.52 -0.97
N PHE A 335 25.87 -23.11 -0.72
CA PHE A 335 25.11 -22.37 -1.74
C PHE A 335 25.66 -20.96 -1.89
N ALA A 336 25.97 -20.26 -0.79
CA ALA A 336 26.61 -18.96 -0.84
C ALA A 336 27.93 -19.02 -1.63
N GLU A 337 28.82 -20.01 -1.36
CA GLU A 337 30.04 -20.17 -2.13
C GLU A 337 29.78 -20.43 -3.63
N THR A 338 28.75 -21.22 -3.97
CA THR A 338 28.35 -21.46 -5.36
C THR A 338 27.84 -20.15 -6.01
N LEU A 339 27.10 -19.35 -5.29
CA LEU A 339 26.58 -18.06 -5.78
C LEU A 339 27.73 -17.08 -6.08
N PHE A 340 28.69 -16.95 -5.17
CA PHE A 340 29.81 -16.01 -5.35
C PHE A 340 30.84 -16.43 -6.40
N THR A 341 30.91 -17.74 -6.74
CA THR A 341 32.00 -18.27 -7.60
C THR A 341 31.52 -18.81 -8.94
N ALA A 342 30.35 -19.42 -8.99
CA ALA A 342 29.96 -20.27 -10.13
C ALA A 342 28.61 -19.84 -10.79
N LEU A 343 27.66 -19.30 -10.03
CA LEU A 343 26.32 -19.05 -10.53
C LEU A 343 26.29 -17.87 -11.50
N LYS A 344 25.63 -18.04 -12.64
CA LYS A 344 25.56 -17.05 -13.73
C LYS A 344 24.13 -16.82 -14.20
N ALA A 345 23.93 -15.71 -14.92
CA ALA A 345 22.67 -15.43 -15.60
C ALA A 345 22.26 -16.59 -16.52
N ASN A 346 20.96 -16.91 -16.52
CA ASN A 346 20.29 -18.02 -17.19
C ASN A 346 20.53 -19.42 -16.57
N ASP A 347 21.33 -19.56 -15.53
CA ASP A 347 21.39 -20.82 -14.77
C ASP A 347 20.03 -21.13 -14.16
N THR A 348 19.81 -22.42 -13.88
CA THR A 348 18.57 -22.87 -13.23
C THR A 348 18.82 -23.05 -11.74
N VAL A 349 17.93 -22.51 -10.93
CA VAL A 349 17.91 -22.66 -9.48
C VAL A 349 16.56 -23.27 -9.09
N GLU A 350 16.59 -24.33 -8.31
CA GLU A 350 15.38 -24.85 -7.69
C GLU A 350 15.03 -23.99 -6.47
N VAL A 351 13.78 -23.60 -6.40
CA VAL A 351 13.20 -22.78 -5.34
C VAL A 351 12.14 -23.59 -4.63
N GLU A 352 12.23 -23.72 -3.32
CA GLU A 352 11.26 -24.38 -2.47
C GLU A 352 10.83 -23.44 -1.35
N GLY A 353 9.54 -23.21 -1.18
CA GLY A 353 8.96 -22.33 -0.16
C GLY A 353 7.55 -21.87 -0.52
N PRO A 354 7.00 -20.90 0.22
CA PRO A 354 7.65 -20.09 1.27
C PRO A 354 7.76 -20.81 2.60
N TYR A 355 8.63 -20.29 3.47
CA TYR A 355 8.80 -20.70 4.86
C TYR A 355 8.75 -19.48 5.80
N GLY A 356 8.39 -19.72 7.04
CA GLY A 356 8.41 -18.71 8.10
C GLY A 356 7.06 -18.00 8.31
N GLU A 357 6.89 -17.53 9.56
CA GLU A 357 5.70 -16.81 10.03
C GLU A 357 5.99 -15.32 10.30
N PHE A 358 7.18 -14.85 9.94
CA PHE A 358 7.57 -13.45 10.08
C PHE A 358 6.97 -12.62 8.95
N VAL A 359 5.75 -12.15 9.14
CA VAL A 359 4.96 -11.42 8.14
C VAL A 359 4.35 -10.17 8.73
N LEU A 360 3.97 -9.23 7.88
CA LEU A 360 3.31 -7.99 8.28
C LEU A 360 1.90 -8.28 8.82
N ASP A 361 1.53 -7.61 9.90
CA ASP A 361 0.14 -7.53 10.38
C ASP A 361 -0.56 -6.42 9.59
N GLU A 362 -1.24 -6.80 8.51
CA GLU A 362 -1.87 -5.87 7.58
C GLU A 362 -3.13 -5.19 8.15
N ASP A 363 -3.69 -5.77 9.22
CA ASP A 363 -4.86 -5.21 9.91
C ASP A 363 -4.48 -4.13 10.95
N SER A 364 -3.18 -3.91 11.19
CA SER A 364 -2.71 -2.94 12.17
C SER A 364 -2.45 -1.57 11.53
N PRO A 365 -3.20 -0.50 11.90
CA PRO A 365 -2.96 0.86 11.42
C PRO A 365 -1.84 1.58 12.20
N ARG A 366 -1.10 0.88 13.05
CA ARG A 366 -0.11 1.46 13.97
C ARG A 366 1.14 1.93 13.24
N PRO A 367 1.86 2.92 13.81
CA PRO A 367 3.20 3.22 13.36
C PRO A 367 4.13 2.02 13.59
N VAL A 368 5.10 1.84 12.69
CA VAL A 368 5.96 0.65 12.65
C VAL A 368 7.42 1.03 12.84
N ILE A 369 8.09 0.28 13.73
CA ILE A 369 9.56 0.32 13.86
C ILE A 369 10.12 -0.98 13.26
N PHE A 370 10.96 -0.84 12.25
CA PHE A 370 11.72 -1.93 11.66
C PHE A 370 13.15 -1.94 12.21
N LEU A 371 13.59 -3.10 12.71
CA LEU A 371 14.94 -3.31 13.25
C LEU A 371 15.68 -4.34 12.39
N ALA A 372 16.68 -3.91 11.67
CA ALA A 372 17.54 -4.80 10.90
C ALA A 372 18.91 -4.96 11.59
N PHE A 373 19.33 -6.19 11.84
CA PHE A 373 20.64 -6.50 12.37
C PHE A 373 21.47 -7.25 11.30
N GLY A 374 22.46 -6.57 10.72
CA GLY A 374 23.28 -7.11 9.64
C GLY A 374 22.46 -7.62 8.46
N ALA A 375 22.61 -8.91 8.13
CA ALA A 375 21.85 -9.59 7.07
C ALA A 375 20.35 -9.72 7.34
N GLY A 376 19.87 -9.41 8.55
CA GLY A 376 18.45 -9.28 8.87
C GLY A 376 17.75 -8.20 8.06
N PHE A 377 18.50 -7.36 7.35
CA PHE A 377 17.92 -6.38 6.43
C PHE A 377 17.12 -7.03 5.28
N ALA A 378 17.46 -8.24 4.84
CA ALA A 378 16.76 -8.91 3.74
C ALA A 378 15.25 -9.08 3.98
N PRO A 379 14.77 -9.76 5.05
CA PRO A 379 13.35 -9.89 5.33
C PRO A 379 12.71 -8.53 5.71
N ILE A 380 13.43 -7.64 6.38
CA ILE A 380 12.94 -6.28 6.69
C ILE A 380 12.70 -5.49 5.41
N LYS A 381 13.60 -5.56 4.42
CA LYS A 381 13.40 -4.92 3.11
C LYS A 381 12.09 -5.35 2.45
N SER A 382 11.80 -6.65 2.47
CA SER A 382 10.55 -7.20 1.92
C SER A 382 9.33 -6.64 2.64
N LEU A 383 9.36 -6.58 4.00
CA LEU A 383 8.29 -6.00 4.81
C LEU A 383 8.11 -4.51 4.56
N VAL A 384 9.21 -3.74 4.53
CA VAL A 384 9.19 -2.29 4.25
C VAL A 384 8.58 -2.00 2.88
N GLN A 385 9.03 -2.70 1.83
CA GLN A 385 8.47 -2.52 0.48
C GLN A 385 7.00 -2.91 0.42
N HIS A 386 6.60 -3.94 1.17
CA HIS A 386 5.21 -4.37 1.24
C HIS A 386 4.36 -3.34 1.99
N ALA A 387 4.78 -2.87 3.15
CA ALA A 387 4.11 -1.82 3.91
C ALA A 387 3.95 -0.51 3.12
N MET A 388 4.98 -0.13 2.34
CA MET A 388 4.92 1.00 1.42
C MET A 388 3.89 0.80 0.30
N SER A 389 3.77 -0.42 -0.23
CA SER A 389 2.82 -0.73 -1.30
C SER A 389 1.37 -0.69 -0.83
N LEU A 390 1.14 -0.92 0.46
CA LEU A 390 -0.17 -0.93 1.09
C LEU A 390 -0.60 0.42 1.67
N ASP A 391 0.35 1.36 1.80
CA ASP A 391 0.15 2.65 2.51
C ASP A 391 -0.45 2.47 3.93
N LEU A 392 -0.01 1.39 4.60
CA LEU A 392 -0.64 0.86 5.82
C LEU A 392 -0.35 1.69 7.07
N ALA A 393 0.87 2.21 7.21
CA ALA A 393 1.34 2.77 8.48
C ALA A 393 1.39 4.30 8.46
N GLU A 394 0.94 4.91 9.56
CA GLU A 394 1.06 6.36 9.78
C GLU A 394 2.53 6.81 9.68
N SER A 395 3.46 6.04 10.24
CA SER A 395 4.91 6.21 10.09
C SER A 395 5.63 4.87 10.08
N MET A 396 6.77 4.84 9.39
CA MET A 396 7.67 3.70 9.29
C MET A 396 9.09 4.16 9.59
N ASP A 397 9.70 3.62 10.62
CA ASP A 397 11.05 3.96 11.06
C ASP A 397 11.96 2.75 10.94
N LEU A 398 12.97 2.81 10.05
CA LEU A 398 13.94 1.74 9.84
C LEU A 398 15.25 2.06 10.56
N HIS A 399 15.58 1.26 11.56
CA HIS A 399 16.88 1.26 12.22
C HIS A 399 17.70 0.05 11.75
N TRP A 400 18.85 0.30 11.14
CA TRP A 400 19.72 -0.77 10.64
C TRP A 400 21.08 -0.74 11.30
N LEU A 401 21.34 -1.70 12.20
CA LEU A 401 22.67 -1.92 12.77
C LEU A 401 23.51 -2.75 11.80
N ALA A 402 24.53 -2.16 11.23
CA ALA A 402 25.42 -2.84 10.31
C ALA A 402 26.27 -3.92 11.02
N ASP A 403 26.61 -4.94 10.28
CA ASP A 403 27.65 -5.91 10.60
C ASP A 403 28.91 -5.67 9.71
N ASP A 404 29.78 -6.65 9.62
CA ASP A 404 30.95 -6.60 8.76
C ASP A 404 30.67 -6.42 7.26
N ALA A 405 29.43 -6.67 6.81
CA ALA A 405 28.98 -6.38 5.44
C ALA A 405 28.60 -4.91 5.23
N GLY A 406 28.52 -4.13 6.30
CA GLY A 406 28.14 -2.71 6.26
C GLY A 406 26.67 -2.50 5.83
N HIS A 407 26.32 -1.26 5.52
CA HIS A 407 25.01 -0.89 4.97
C HIS A 407 25.03 -1.02 3.44
N TYR A 408 25.04 -2.24 2.93
CA TYR A 408 25.23 -2.54 1.51
C TYR A 408 24.13 -2.02 0.57
N GLN A 409 23.02 -1.55 1.10
CA GLN A 409 21.94 -0.86 0.36
C GLN A 409 21.57 0.49 1.00
N ASP A 410 22.51 1.20 1.61
CA ASP A 410 22.33 2.52 2.23
C ASP A 410 21.65 3.53 1.29
N ASN A 411 22.11 3.60 0.03
CA ASN A 411 21.54 4.50 -0.97
C ASN A 411 20.07 4.21 -1.25
N LEU A 412 19.64 2.95 -1.21
CA LEU A 412 18.24 2.56 -1.40
C LEU A 412 17.38 3.06 -0.23
N CYS A 413 17.84 2.83 1.02
CA CYS A 413 17.12 3.27 2.21
C CYS A 413 17.02 4.79 2.30
N ARG A 414 18.09 5.52 1.93
CA ARG A 414 18.06 6.98 1.83
C ARG A 414 17.09 7.47 0.76
N ALA A 415 17.08 6.80 -0.40
CA ALA A 415 16.14 7.14 -1.48
C ALA A 415 14.68 6.96 -1.04
N TRP A 416 14.37 5.94 -0.23
CA TRP A 416 13.04 5.78 0.35
C TRP A 416 12.70 6.91 1.32
N ALA A 417 13.63 7.24 2.23
CA ALA A 417 13.44 8.35 3.18
C ALA A 417 13.33 9.72 2.49
N ASP A 418 13.95 9.87 1.31
CA ASP A 418 13.85 11.07 0.50
C ASP A 418 12.55 11.17 -0.29
N ALA A 419 11.95 10.03 -0.63
CA ALA A 419 10.76 9.95 -1.47
C ALA A 419 9.45 9.93 -0.68
N LEU A 420 9.47 9.42 0.57
CA LEU A 420 8.28 9.16 1.38
C LEU A 420 8.31 10.01 2.65
N ASP A 421 7.25 10.76 2.89
CA ASP A 421 7.15 11.63 4.07
C ASP A 421 6.94 10.86 5.38
N ASN A 422 6.37 9.67 5.30
CA ASN A 422 6.10 8.78 6.43
C ASN A 422 7.18 7.71 6.66
N PHE A 423 8.31 7.76 5.95
CA PHE A 423 9.42 6.81 6.13
C PHE A 423 10.69 7.51 6.60
N ASN A 424 11.27 7.00 7.69
CA ASN A 424 12.52 7.47 8.24
C ASN A 424 13.57 6.34 8.25
N TYR A 425 14.85 6.69 8.00
CA TYR A 425 15.95 5.73 7.98
C TYR A 425 17.09 6.18 8.88
N VAL A 426 17.45 5.35 9.85
CA VAL A 426 18.52 5.59 10.82
C VAL A 426 19.57 4.47 10.69
N PRO A 427 20.69 4.71 9.99
CA PRO A 427 21.80 3.77 9.94
C PRO A 427 22.63 3.82 11.25
N HIS A 428 22.90 2.66 11.82
CA HIS A 428 23.78 2.48 12.98
C HIS A 428 25.08 1.80 12.57
N ALA A 429 26.21 2.40 12.93
CA ALA A 429 27.52 1.92 12.50
C ALA A 429 27.88 0.54 13.11
N PRO A 430 28.74 -0.27 12.46
CA PRO A 430 29.14 -1.59 12.97
C PRO A 430 29.86 -1.53 14.34
N ALA A 431 30.49 -0.39 14.66
CA ALA A 431 31.16 -0.16 15.93
C ALA A 431 30.19 0.24 17.06
N GLU A 432 28.93 0.49 16.74
CA GLU A 432 27.92 0.85 17.73
C GLU A 432 27.47 -0.40 18.49
N ASP A 433 27.41 -0.27 19.82
CA ASP A 433 26.90 -1.36 20.65
C ASP A 433 25.38 -1.48 20.49
N LEU A 434 24.88 -2.72 20.35
CA LEU A 434 23.45 -3.03 20.26
C LEU A 434 22.65 -2.35 21.40
N ASP A 435 23.15 -2.38 22.63
CA ASP A 435 22.44 -1.74 23.75
C ASP A 435 22.43 -0.21 23.66
N ALA A 436 23.44 0.41 23.04
CA ALA A 436 23.45 1.85 22.79
C ALA A 436 22.35 2.23 21.78
N MET A 437 22.26 1.47 20.67
CA MET A 437 21.19 1.62 19.68
C MET A 437 19.80 1.44 20.32
N LEU A 438 19.58 0.38 21.10
CA LEU A 438 18.30 0.12 21.75
C LEU A 438 17.90 1.23 22.71
N ARG A 439 18.84 1.76 23.50
CA ARG A 439 18.60 2.90 24.39
C ARG A 439 18.26 4.18 23.62
N SER A 440 18.94 4.43 22.50
CA SER A 440 18.62 5.58 21.64
C SER A 440 17.19 5.49 21.11
N ILE A 441 16.80 4.32 20.60
CA ILE A 441 15.42 4.08 20.11
C ILE A 441 14.40 4.30 21.24
N ALA A 442 14.64 3.78 22.44
CA ALA A 442 13.72 3.97 23.56
C ALA A 442 13.59 5.46 23.98
N VAL A 443 14.63 6.25 23.82
CA VAL A 443 14.57 7.71 24.05
C VAL A 443 13.81 8.43 22.95
N ASP A 444 14.02 8.04 21.68
CA ASP A 444 13.36 8.66 20.53
C ASP A 444 11.86 8.30 20.46
N TYR A 445 11.49 7.10 20.97
CA TYR A 445 10.11 6.58 20.98
C TYR A 445 9.65 6.27 22.42
N PRO A 446 9.35 7.26 23.25
CA PRO A 446 9.00 7.06 24.66
C PRO A 446 7.68 6.26 24.85
N ASP A 447 6.82 6.26 23.84
CA ASP A 447 5.53 5.57 23.85
C ASP A 447 5.58 4.28 23.01
N LEU A 448 6.57 3.39 23.23
CA LEU A 448 6.76 2.13 22.48
C LEU A 448 5.50 1.24 22.42
N HIS A 449 4.58 1.37 23.39
CA HIS A 449 3.31 0.62 23.39
C HIS A 449 2.38 0.97 22.20
N ARG A 450 2.63 2.07 21.51
CA ARG A 450 1.87 2.51 20.33
C ARG A 450 2.36 1.88 19.03
N PHE A 451 3.57 1.33 19.01
CA PHE A 451 4.23 0.84 17.82
C PHE A 451 4.11 -0.69 17.66
N ASP A 452 4.08 -1.12 16.41
CA ASP A 452 4.43 -2.49 16.06
C ASP A 452 5.92 -2.56 15.72
N VAL A 453 6.63 -3.54 16.30
CA VAL A 453 8.08 -3.67 16.13
C VAL A 453 8.39 -4.95 15.38
N TYR A 454 8.99 -4.81 14.22
CA TYR A 454 9.46 -5.90 13.37
C TYR A 454 10.98 -5.97 13.40
N ALA A 455 11.52 -7.04 13.94
CA ALA A 455 12.96 -7.20 14.11
C ALA A 455 13.50 -8.42 13.36
N ALA A 456 14.62 -8.29 12.67
CA ALA A 456 15.29 -9.42 12.04
C ALA A 456 16.79 -9.42 12.28
N GLY A 457 17.31 -10.61 12.64
CA GLY A 457 18.71 -10.80 13.00
C GLY A 457 19.00 -12.16 13.61
N THR A 458 20.08 -12.29 14.34
CA THR A 458 20.39 -13.50 15.09
C THR A 458 19.47 -13.67 16.30
N ALA A 459 19.25 -14.91 16.74
CA ALA A 459 18.39 -15.18 17.90
C ALA A 459 18.84 -14.41 19.16
N ALA A 460 20.14 -14.26 19.39
CA ALA A 460 20.69 -13.52 20.52
C ALA A 460 20.39 -12.01 20.45
N GLN A 461 20.48 -11.41 19.25
CA GLN A 461 20.13 -9.99 19.03
C GLN A 461 18.66 -9.75 19.23
N LEU A 462 17.81 -10.64 18.71
CA LEU A 462 16.35 -10.54 18.79
C LEU A 462 15.88 -10.66 20.25
N GLU A 463 16.42 -11.62 21.00
CA GLU A 463 16.07 -11.80 22.42
C GLU A 463 16.46 -10.58 23.25
N ARG A 464 17.68 -10.06 23.05
CA ARG A 464 18.18 -8.89 23.76
C ARG A 464 17.37 -7.63 23.46
N ALA A 465 17.01 -7.42 22.19
CA ALA A 465 16.15 -6.31 21.78
C ALA A 465 14.75 -6.44 22.36
N ARG A 466 14.15 -7.63 22.32
CA ARG A 466 12.84 -7.92 22.91
C ARG A 466 12.80 -7.61 24.41
N GLU A 467 13.79 -8.13 25.17
CA GLU A 467 13.89 -7.89 26.61
C GLU A 467 14.05 -6.41 26.94
N HIS A 468 14.81 -5.67 26.12
CA HIS A 468 15.00 -4.25 26.31
C HIS A 468 13.67 -3.49 26.10
N PHE A 469 13.00 -3.68 24.98
CA PHE A 469 11.76 -2.94 24.66
C PHE A 469 10.58 -3.32 25.56
N VAL A 470 10.49 -4.58 26.01
CA VAL A 470 9.48 -4.98 27.00
C VAL A 470 9.69 -4.26 28.33
N ARG A 471 10.95 -4.05 28.76
CA ARG A 471 11.27 -3.25 29.97
C ARG A 471 10.89 -1.78 29.81
N GLU A 472 11.00 -1.25 28.58
CA GLU A 472 10.60 0.12 28.24
C GLU A 472 9.09 0.26 27.92
N GLY A 473 8.28 -0.76 28.20
CA GLY A 473 6.82 -0.68 28.14
C GLY A 473 6.18 -1.16 26.83
N MET A 474 6.95 -1.77 25.91
CA MET A 474 6.38 -2.40 24.71
C MET A 474 5.53 -3.62 25.10
N HIS A 475 4.36 -3.77 24.47
CA HIS A 475 3.53 -4.95 24.66
C HIS A 475 4.03 -6.12 23.83
N LEU A 476 4.23 -7.30 24.44
CA LEU A 476 4.80 -8.47 23.78
C LEU A 476 4.04 -8.92 22.50
N ALA A 477 2.72 -8.73 22.45
CA ALA A 477 1.91 -9.02 21.27
C ALA A 477 2.20 -8.10 20.06
N ARG A 478 3.03 -7.08 20.26
CA ARG A 478 3.44 -6.14 19.22
C ARG A 478 4.90 -6.34 18.77
N TRP A 479 5.52 -7.41 19.23
CA TRP A 479 6.87 -7.82 18.85
C TRP A 479 6.81 -8.95 17.83
N PHE A 480 7.29 -8.69 16.64
CA PHE A 480 7.42 -9.64 15.56
C PHE A 480 8.90 -9.86 15.24
N ALA A 481 9.34 -11.11 15.19
CA ALA A 481 10.77 -11.40 14.99
C ALA A 481 11.00 -12.49 13.96
N GLY A 482 12.03 -12.31 13.13
CA GLY A 482 12.45 -13.25 12.10
C GLY A 482 13.96 -13.40 12.02
N THR A 483 14.41 -14.53 11.48
CA THR A 483 15.82 -14.75 11.19
C THR A 483 16.09 -14.63 9.69
N PRO A 484 17.29 -14.23 9.26
CA PRO A 484 17.62 -14.14 7.84
C PRO A 484 17.70 -15.51 7.13
N ASP A 485 17.67 -16.59 7.90
CA ASP A 485 17.75 -17.97 7.40
C ASP A 485 16.37 -18.66 7.39
N ALA A 486 15.29 -17.93 7.40
CA ALA A 486 13.86 -18.25 7.48
C ALA A 486 13.44 -19.74 7.51
#